data_6fee1f304c877fc9753465bcc460e6f0
#
_entry.id   6fee1f304c877fc9753465bcc460e6f0
#
_cell.length_a   1.000
_cell.length_b   1.000
_cell.length_c   1.000
_cell.angle_alpha   90.00
_cell.angle_beta   90.00
_cell.angle_gamma   90.00
#
_symmetry.space_group_name_H-M   'P 1'
#
loop_
_entity.id
_entity.type
_entity.pdbx_description
1 polymer ?
#
loop_
_entity_poly.entity_id
_entity_poly.type
_entity_poly.pdbx_seq_one_letter_code
_entity_poly.pdbx_strand_id
1 'polypeptide(L)'
;STLSGGQQQRIAIARALVNEPEILMLDEPLGALDLKMRKEMQIELKNMHDQLGITFIYVTHDQEEALTMSDKIVVLSEGKIQQIGTPEDIYNEPKNAFVADFIGESNIFKGIMTGHMKVRFCGGEFVGMDDVPEGTLVDVVIRPEDVIITKPEDGTVVGEVTSVIFKGMHYEVAVESGKYEMIIRTTRCYHVGDTVGMQLEPDGIHVMIAEDHTTSFVTTINGDYTLDFNGKIISCDLTQVIPKTKMSDGVLVDENGENVDVSKFRVVVSIQPDDIEMSDDVTAGLVSGKIINLIYKGDHYSYVIRTEYGHDLIVDDEYLWNMDDHVLSLIHI
;
A
#
# COMPACT_ATOMS: atom_id res chain seq x y z
N SER A 1 30.44 -15.38 -24.91
CA SER A 1 30.98 -14.03 -24.87
C SER A 1 32.14 -14.04 -23.88
N THR A 2 33.26 -13.38 -24.21
CA THR A 2 34.48 -13.31 -23.37
C THR A 2 34.47 -12.06 -22.47
N LEU A 3 33.43 -11.23 -22.60
CA LEU A 3 33.28 -9.97 -21.86
C LEU A 3 32.50 -10.17 -20.55
N SER A 4 32.91 -9.48 -19.49
CA SER A 4 32.15 -9.40 -18.24
C SER A 4 30.83 -8.65 -18.45
N GLY A 5 29.85 -8.84 -17.55
CA GLY A 5 28.56 -8.15 -17.61
C GLY A 5 28.71 -6.62 -17.68
N GLY A 6 29.56 -6.03 -16.84
CA GLY A 6 29.85 -4.59 -16.86
C GLY A 6 30.51 -4.12 -18.16
N GLN A 7 31.39 -4.94 -18.78
CA GLN A 7 31.97 -4.59 -20.08
C GLN A 7 30.92 -4.61 -21.18
N GLN A 8 30.02 -5.58 -21.15
CA GLN A 8 28.91 -5.65 -22.12
C GLN A 8 27.99 -4.41 -21.98
N GLN A 9 27.70 -4.01 -20.74
CA GLN A 9 26.87 -2.84 -20.46
C GLN A 9 27.52 -1.55 -20.96
N ARG A 10 28.81 -1.31 -20.66
CA ARG A 10 29.54 -0.15 -21.17
C ARG A 10 29.54 -0.07 -22.71
N ILE A 11 29.70 -1.22 -23.40
CA ILE A 11 29.66 -1.28 -24.87
C ILE A 11 28.24 -0.94 -25.37
N ALA A 12 27.19 -1.42 -24.69
CA ALA A 12 25.82 -1.13 -25.10
C ALA A 12 25.52 0.37 -24.97
N ILE A 13 25.93 1.00 -23.87
CA ILE A 13 25.78 2.44 -23.65
C ILE A 13 26.61 3.23 -24.67
N ALA A 14 27.90 2.88 -24.88
CA ALA A 14 28.74 3.53 -25.87
C ALA A 14 28.13 3.46 -27.25
N ARG A 15 27.56 2.32 -27.66
CA ARG A 15 26.88 2.17 -28.95
C ARG A 15 25.67 3.09 -29.07
N ALA A 16 24.92 3.32 -28.02
CA ALA A 16 23.78 4.23 -28.02
C ALA A 16 24.22 5.69 -28.13
N LEU A 17 25.34 6.05 -27.50
CA LEU A 17 25.87 7.42 -27.47
C LEU A 17 26.60 7.85 -28.77
N VAL A 18 27.07 6.91 -29.57
CA VAL A 18 27.80 7.21 -30.83
C VAL A 18 27.01 8.12 -31.78
N ASN A 19 25.69 8.04 -31.75
CA ASN A 19 24.81 8.86 -32.58
C ASN A 19 24.46 10.25 -31.97
N GLU A 20 25.10 10.63 -30.85
CA GLU A 20 24.87 11.89 -30.15
C GLU A 20 23.36 12.15 -29.91
N PRO A 21 22.64 11.26 -29.22
CA PRO A 21 21.20 11.40 -29.02
C PRO A 21 20.88 12.54 -28.05
N GLU A 22 19.74 13.18 -28.20
CA GLU A 22 19.19 14.13 -27.22
C GLU A 22 18.61 13.43 -25.98
N ILE A 23 18.15 12.19 -26.15
CA ILE A 23 17.55 11.37 -25.10
C ILE A 23 18.18 9.98 -25.12
N LEU A 24 18.69 9.52 -23.97
CA LEU A 24 19.16 8.16 -23.76
C LEU A 24 18.15 7.39 -22.90
N MET A 25 17.64 6.28 -23.42
CA MET A 25 16.72 5.40 -22.69
C MET A 25 17.48 4.16 -22.21
N LEU A 26 17.40 3.91 -20.91
CA LEU A 26 18.04 2.79 -20.21
C LEU A 26 16.95 1.96 -19.50
N ASP A 27 16.80 0.72 -19.93
CA ASP A 27 15.83 -0.22 -19.37
C ASP A 27 16.58 -1.25 -18.53
N GLU A 28 16.39 -1.19 -17.20
CA GLU A 28 17.05 -2.03 -16.20
C GLU A 28 18.57 -2.22 -16.42
N PRO A 29 19.34 -1.15 -16.63
CA PRO A 29 20.70 -1.29 -17.13
C PRO A 29 21.66 -1.95 -16.14
N LEU A 30 21.33 -2.00 -14.86
CA LEU A 30 22.21 -2.53 -13.82
C LEU A 30 21.73 -3.86 -13.21
N GLY A 31 20.55 -4.35 -13.62
CA GLY A 31 19.91 -5.53 -13.02
C GLY A 31 20.73 -6.84 -13.10
N ALA A 32 21.58 -6.99 -14.12
CA ALA A 32 22.42 -8.19 -14.30
C ALA A 32 23.80 -8.11 -13.61
N LEU A 33 24.10 -7.03 -12.87
CA LEU A 33 25.40 -6.79 -12.24
C LEU A 33 25.39 -7.18 -10.75
N ASP A 34 26.55 -7.66 -10.26
CA ASP A 34 26.77 -7.82 -8.83
C ASP A 34 26.80 -6.45 -8.09
N LEU A 35 26.59 -6.47 -6.79
CA LEU A 35 26.45 -5.26 -5.96
C LEU A 35 27.61 -4.27 -6.11
N LYS A 36 28.86 -4.77 -6.18
CA LYS A 36 30.04 -3.89 -6.31
C LYS A 36 30.09 -3.23 -7.69
N MET A 37 29.91 -4.03 -8.74
CA MET A 37 29.89 -3.51 -10.11
C MET A 37 28.70 -2.58 -10.36
N ARG A 38 27.55 -2.85 -9.74
CA ARG A 38 26.37 -1.99 -9.80
C ARG A 38 26.69 -0.60 -9.25
N LYS A 39 27.27 -0.49 -8.06
CA LYS A 39 27.69 0.81 -7.47
C LYS A 39 28.73 1.55 -8.31
N GLU A 40 29.69 0.84 -8.88
CA GLU A 40 30.68 1.46 -9.79
C GLU A 40 29.97 2.03 -11.05
N MET A 41 29.08 1.27 -11.65
CA MET A 41 28.34 1.69 -12.85
C MET A 41 27.33 2.83 -12.57
N GLN A 42 26.70 2.87 -11.40
CA GLN A 42 25.84 4.01 -10.98
C GLN A 42 26.63 5.31 -11.02
N ILE A 43 27.84 5.32 -10.42
CA ILE A 43 28.70 6.49 -10.40
C ILE A 43 29.13 6.88 -11.83
N GLU A 44 29.48 5.91 -12.66
CA GLU A 44 29.87 6.17 -14.07
C GLU A 44 28.70 6.77 -14.87
N LEU A 45 27.48 6.23 -14.72
CA LEU A 45 26.29 6.72 -15.41
C LEU A 45 25.93 8.16 -14.97
N LYS A 46 26.00 8.44 -13.67
CA LYS A 46 25.76 9.78 -13.16
C LYS A 46 26.79 10.78 -13.69
N ASN A 47 28.07 10.44 -13.67
CA ASN A 47 29.12 11.27 -14.25
C ASN A 47 28.93 11.49 -15.75
N MET A 48 28.52 10.46 -16.51
CA MET A 48 28.20 10.59 -17.94
C MET A 48 27.01 11.53 -18.16
N HIS A 49 25.95 11.43 -17.38
CA HIS A 49 24.80 12.33 -17.44
C HIS A 49 25.24 13.79 -17.24
N ASP A 50 26.00 14.05 -16.16
CA ASP A 50 26.47 15.40 -15.83
C ASP A 50 27.39 15.99 -16.92
N GLN A 51 28.21 15.15 -17.58
CA GLN A 51 29.12 15.57 -18.63
C GLN A 51 28.46 15.83 -19.97
N LEU A 52 27.47 14.96 -20.33
CA LEU A 52 26.82 15.02 -21.63
C LEU A 52 25.68 16.05 -21.67
N GLY A 53 25.02 16.32 -20.53
CA GLY A 53 23.89 17.25 -20.43
C GLY A 53 22.66 16.85 -21.26
N ILE A 54 22.54 15.56 -21.63
CA ILE A 54 21.40 15.01 -22.35
C ILE A 54 20.38 14.41 -21.36
N THR A 55 19.14 14.24 -21.80
CA THR A 55 18.11 13.63 -20.97
C THR A 55 18.29 12.12 -20.87
N PHE A 56 18.37 11.58 -19.66
CA PHE A 56 18.32 10.13 -19.41
C PHE A 56 16.93 9.74 -18.96
N ILE A 57 16.34 8.73 -19.61
CA ILE A 57 15.14 8.03 -19.12
C ILE A 57 15.63 6.69 -18.61
N TYR A 58 15.54 6.52 -17.29
CA TYR A 58 16.06 5.34 -16.59
C TYR A 58 14.90 4.54 -16.01
N VAL A 59 14.69 3.32 -16.47
CA VAL A 59 13.67 2.41 -15.93
C VAL A 59 14.35 1.42 -15.00
N THR A 60 13.89 1.32 -13.78
CA THR A 60 14.40 0.37 -12.78
C THR A 60 13.29 -0.04 -11.80
N HIS A 61 13.44 -1.21 -11.22
CA HIS A 61 12.67 -1.65 -10.05
C HIS A 61 13.49 -1.50 -8.73
N ASP A 62 14.74 -1.05 -8.82
CA ASP A 62 15.60 -0.81 -7.67
C ASP A 62 15.37 0.61 -7.13
N GLN A 63 14.87 0.70 -5.91
CA GLN A 63 14.51 1.96 -5.25
C GLN A 63 15.76 2.80 -4.96
N GLU A 64 16.89 2.17 -4.55
CA GLU A 64 18.15 2.86 -4.28
C GLU A 64 18.68 3.54 -5.56
N GLU A 65 18.55 2.85 -6.71
CA GLU A 65 18.92 3.43 -8.00
C GLU A 65 18.07 4.65 -8.34
N ALA A 66 16.74 4.53 -8.20
CA ALA A 66 15.84 5.64 -8.50
C ALA A 66 16.12 6.86 -7.63
N LEU A 67 16.28 6.67 -6.31
CA LEU A 67 16.51 7.77 -5.37
C LEU A 67 17.89 8.43 -5.53
N THR A 68 18.93 7.67 -5.89
CA THR A 68 20.31 8.22 -5.92
C THR A 68 20.70 8.80 -7.27
N MET A 69 20.08 8.36 -8.37
CA MET A 69 20.50 8.74 -9.71
C MET A 69 19.61 9.78 -10.40
N SER A 70 18.36 9.92 -9.95
CA SER A 70 17.37 10.71 -10.66
C SER A 70 17.26 12.14 -10.14
N ASP A 71 16.98 13.09 -11.03
CA ASP A 71 16.54 14.44 -10.68
C ASP A 71 15.02 14.47 -10.49
N LYS A 72 14.32 13.54 -11.16
CA LYS A 72 12.86 13.37 -11.07
C LYS A 72 12.49 11.91 -11.20
N ILE A 73 11.62 11.45 -10.30
CA ILE A 73 11.10 10.09 -10.27
C ILE A 73 9.65 10.10 -10.74
N VAL A 74 9.28 9.09 -11.51
CA VAL A 74 7.90 8.77 -11.89
C VAL A 74 7.59 7.38 -11.35
N VAL A 75 6.73 7.29 -10.35
CA VAL A 75 6.26 6.00 -9.80
C VAL A 75 5.07 5.53 -10.60
N LEU A 76 5.18 4.30 -11.12
CA LEU A 76 4.17 3.66 -11.95
C LEU A 76 3.64 2.39 -11.26
N SER A 77 2.32 2.22 -11.29
CA SER A 77 1.65 0.97 -10.90
C SER A 77 0.50 0.70 -11.86
N GLU A 78 0.38 -0.53 -12.34
CA GLU A 78 -0.70 -0.97 -13.23
C GLU A 78 -0.89 -0.04 -14.46
N GLY A 79 0.21 0.47 -15.02
CA GLY A 79 0.19 1.39 -16.15
C GLY A 79 -0.30 2.81 -15.85
N LYS A 80 -0.54 3.13 -14.57
CA LYS A 80 -0.93 4.47 -14.10
C LYS A 80 0.21 5.13 -13.36
N ILE A 81 0.32 6.45 -13.52
CA ILE A 81 1.25 7.27 -12.75
C ILE A 81 0.65 7.48 -11.35
N GLN A 82 1.36 7.02 -10.33
CA GLN A 82 1.00 7.21 -8.92
C GLN A 82 1.49 8.55 -8.40
N GLN A 83 2.77 8.87 -8.66
CA GLN A 83 3.36 10.13 -8.25
C GLN A 83 4.50 10.53 -9.19
N ILE A 84 4.72 11.85 -9.31
CA ILE A 84 5.90 12.44 -9.95
C ILE A 84 6.46 13.47 -8.99
N GLY A 85 7.76 13.41 -8.70
CA GLY A 85 8.44 14.34 -7.80
C GLY A 85 9.95 14.21 -7.86
N THR A 86 10.65 15.02 -7.05
CA THR A 86 12.07 14.82 -6.75
C THR A 86 12.24 13.56 -5.88
N PRO A 87 13.46 13.02 -5.75
CA PRO A 87 13.71 11.92 -4.82
C PRO A 87 13.22 12.22 -3.39
N GLU A 88 13.48 13.43 -2.91
CA GLU A 88 13.04 13.87 -1.59
C GLU A 88 11.52 13.93 -1.46
N ASP A 89 10.81 14.46 -2.47
CA ASP A 89 9.32 14.51 -2.46
C ASP A 89 8.72 13.10 -2.42
N ILE A 90 9.28 12.18 -3.22
CA ILE A 90 8.76 10.81 -3.31
C ILE A 90 9.00 10.02 -2.01
N TYR A 91 10.14 10.27 -1.35
CA TYR A 91 10.51 9.57 -0.11
C TYR A 91 9.81 10.14 1.12
N ASN A 92 9.80 11.48 1.28
CA ASN A 92 9.30 12.15 2.48
C ASN A 92 7.81 12.48 2.41
N GLU A 93 7.28 12.75 1.21
CA GLU A 93 5.89 13.18 0.98
C GLU A 93 5.17 12.25 -0.03
N PRO A 94 5.10 10.93 0.25
CA PRO A 94 4.38 10.01 -0.62
C PRO A 94 2.90 10.38 -0.68
N LYS A 95 2.29 10.29 -1.86
CA LYS A 95 0.87 10.65 -2.06
C LYS A 95 -0.11 9.61 -1.55
N ASN A 96 0.32 8.37 -1.48
CA ASN A 96 -0.50 7.26 -1.00
C ASN A 96 0.37 6.15 -0.41
N ALA A 97 -0.27 5.20 0.27
CA ALA A 97 0.38 4.08 0.93
C ALA A 97 1.22 3.23 -0.04
N PHE A 98 0.76 3.06 -1.29
CA PHE A 98 1.53 2.34 -2.31
C PHE A 98 2.89 2.98 -2.59
N VAL A 99 2.93 4.29 -2.77
CA VAL A 99 4.20 5.01 -3.02
C VAL A 99 5.11 4.93 -1.80
N ALA A 100 4.54 5.08 -0.60
CA ALA A 100 5.28 4.99 0.67
C ALA A 100 5.99 3.64 0.83
N ASP A 101 5.24 2.56 0.62
CA ASP A 101 5.72 1.18 0.74
C ASP A 101 6.69 0.81 -0.40
N PHE A 102 6.37 1.24 -1.63
CA PHE A 102 7.18 0.91 -2.82
C PHE A 102 8.56 1.56 -2.79
N ILE A 103 8.73 2.76 -2.20
CA ILE A 103 10.01 3.54 -2.26
C ILE A 103 10.96 3.22 -1.11
N GLY A 104 10.50 2.58 -0.06
CA GLY A 104 11.36 2.23 1.08
C GLY A 104 10.56 1.63 2.22
N GLU A 105 11.27 0.95 3.11
CA GLU A 105 10.64 0.42 4.32
C GLU A 105 9.91 1.54 5.07
N SER A 106 8.65 1.29 5.39
CA SER A 106 7.77 2.25 6.07
C SER A 106 6.91 1.54 7.09
N ASN A 107 6.68 2.20 8.20
CA ASN A 107 5.56 1.87 9.07
C ASN A 107 4.34 2.64 8.56
N ILE A 108 3.30 1.95 8.16
CA ILE A 108 2.04 2.55 7.68
C ILE A 108 0.94 2.13 8.64
N PHE A 109 0.19 3.11 9.16
CA PHE A 109 -0.88 2.85 10.12
C PHE A 109 -2.15 3.57 9.72
N LYS A 110 -3.30 2.94 9.94
CA LYS A 110 -4.58 3.66 9.91
C LYS A 110 -4.67 4.61 11.10
N GLY A 111 -5.08 5.84 10.85
CA GLY A 111 -5.22 6.87 11.86
C GLY A 111 -6.45 7.74 11.64
N ILE A 112 -6.71 8.62 12.60
CA ILE A 112 -7.77 9.63 12.53
C ILE A 112 -7.24 10.97 13.01
N MET A 113 -7.55 12.03 12.27
CA MET A 113 -7.23 13.38 12.70
C MET A 113 -8.10 13.77 13.87
N THR A 114 -7.49 14.19 15.00
CA THR A 114 -8.19 14.57 16.24
C THR A 114 -8.22 16.06 16.50
N GLY A 115 -7.61 16.86 15.62
CA GLY A 115 -7.53 18.31 15.67
C GLY A 115 -6.50 18.85 14.69
N HIS A 116 -6.25 20.16 14.77
CA HIS A 116 -5.24 20.82 13.91
C HIS A 116 -3.87 20.20 14.12
N MET A 117 -3.29 19.64 13.06
CA MET A 117 -1.99 18.94 13.06
C MET A 117 -1.87 17.82 14.11
N LYS A 118 -3.00 17.23 14.54
CA LYS A 118 -3.01 16.13 15.51
C LYS A 118 -3.62 14.88 14.92
N VAL A 119 -2.90 13.79 15.03
CA VAL A 119 -3.32 12.48 14.52
C VAL A 119 -3.23 11.43 15.62
N ARG A 120 -4.23 10.55 15.69
CA ARG A 120 -4.25 9.40 16.60
C ARG A 120 -4.07 8.13 15.80
N PHE A 121 -3.07 7.34 16.16
CA PHE A 121 -2.77 6.00 15.64
C PHE A 121 -1.98 5.20 16.68
N CYS A 122 -1.91 3.87 16.55
CA CYS A 122 -1.20 2.97 17.48
C CYS A 122 -1.50 3.20 18.97
N GLY A 123 -2.72 3.64 19.29
CA GLY A 123 -3.13 3.95 20.67
C GLY A 123 -2.58 5.25 21.26
N GLY A 124 -1.74 6.01 20.52
CA GLY A 124 -1.17 7.30 20.91
C GLY A 124 -1.78 8.47 20.12
N GLU A 125 -1.63 9.69 20.65
CA GLU A 125 -1.91 10.94 19.93
C GLU A 125 -0.61 11.68 19.69
N PHE A 126 -0.38 12.05 18.43
CA PHE A 126 0.85 12.68 17.98
C PHE A 126 0.56 14.02 17.30
N VAL A 127 1.58 14.88 17.27
CA VAL A 127 1.55 16.13 16.52
C VAL A 127 2.37 15.92 15.24
N GLY A 128 1.76 16.12 14.08
CA GLY A 128 2.41 16.09 12.77
C GLY A 128 2.54 17.49 12.18
N MET A 129 2.93 17.55 10.89
CA MET A 129 3.05 18.81 10.14
C MET A 129 1.89 19.00 9.15
N ASP A 130 1.16 17.95 8.84
CA ASP A 130 0.08 17.96 7.84
C ASP A 130 -1.21 18.53 8.43
N ASP A 131 -1.79 19.52 7.72
CA ASP A 131 -3.05 20.15 8.11
C ASP A 131 -4.22 19.51 7.35
N VAL A 132 -4.74 18.43 7.90
CA VAL A 132 -5.89 17.70 7.38
C VAL A 132 -7.08 17.93 8.32
N PRO A 133 -8.32 18.09 7.81
CA PRO A 133 -9.49 18.34 8.66
C PRO A 133 -9.71 17.29 9.75
N GLU A 134 -10.15 17.76 10.92
CA GLU A 134 -10.51 16.89 12.05
C GLU A 134 -11.59 15.87 11.65
N GLY A 135 -11.46 14.64 12.13
CA GLY A 135 -12.35 13.52 11.82
C GLY A 135 -12.03 12.79 10.52
N THR A 136 -11.04 13.25 9.73
CA THR A 136 -10.62 12.56 8.52
C THR A 136 -9.86 11.28 8.87
N LEU A 137 -10.22 10.18 8.22
CA LEU A 137 -9.45 8.94 8.25
C LEU A 137 -8.20 9.10 7.36
N VAL A 138 -7.07 8.65 7.88
CA VAL A 138 -5.77 8.87 7.25
C VAL A 138 -4.90 7.61 7.31
N ASP A 139 -4.03 7.47 6.33
CA ASP A 139 -2.86 6.61 6.42
C ASP A 139 -1.67 7.44 6.94
N VAL A 140 -1.05 6.98 8.01
CA VAL A 140 0.11 7.64 8.65
C VAL A 140 1.36 6.86 8.26
N VAL A 141 2.31 7.54 7.65
CA VAL A 141 3.61 6.96 7.24
C VAL A 141 4.69 7.47 8.17
N ILE A 142 5.50 6.53 8.65
CA ILE A 142 6.65 6.81 9.51
C ILE A 142 7.83 6.00 9.00
N ARG A 143 8.95 6.66 8.75
CA ARG A 143 10.17 5.93 8.38
C ARG A 143 10.79 5.27 9.63
N PRO A 144 11.38 4.07 9.50
CA PRO A 144 11.97 3.37 10.63
C PRO A 144 13.07 4.15 11.37
N GLU A 145 13.75 5.04 10.68
CA GLU A 145 14.78 5.94 11.23
C GLU A 145 14.23 7.12 12.03
N ASP A 146 12.96 7.50 11.83
CA ASP A 146 12.33 8.64 12.50
C ASP A 146 11.73 8.27 13.85
N VAL A 147 11.66 6.96 14.16
CA VAL A 147 11.17 6.49 15.45
C VAL A 147 12.28 6.54 16.49
N ILE A 148 12.05 7.31 17.56
CA ILE A 148 12.99 7.46 18.66
C ILE A 148 12.61 6.50 19.79
N ILE A 149 13.51 5.55 20.09
CA ILE A 149 13.35 4.66 21.25
C ILE A 149 13.77 5.41 22.52
N THR A 150 12.87 5.47 23.48
CA THR A 150 13.04 6.13 24.79
C THR A 150 12.81 5.13 25.93
N LYS A 151 12.84 5.61 27.17
CA LYS A 151 12.33 4.83 28.28
C LYS A 151 10.82 4.73 28.23
N PRO A 152 10.21 3.68 28.83
CA PRO A 152 8.75 3.52 28.80
C PRO A 152 7.97 4.73 29.35
N GLU A 153 8.48 5.38 30.39
CA GLU A 153 7.85 6.56 31.03
C GLU A 153 7.87 7.82 30.16
N ASP A 154 8.79 7.89 29.19
CA ASP A 154 8.98 9.04 28.31
C ASP A 154 8.32 8.86 26.92
N GLY A 155 7.85 7.63 26.59
CA GLY A 155 7.26 7.31 25.30
C GLY A 155 5.81 7.76 25.17
N THR A 156 5.41 8.22 23.99
CA THR A 156 4.00 8.44 23.64
C THR A 156 3.26 7.11 23.50
N VAL A 157 3.94 6.11 22.98
CA VAL A 157 3.49 4.72 22.88
C VAL A 157 4.54 3.81 23.53
N VAL A 158 4.09 2.76 24.23
CA VAL A 158 4.97 1.80 24.89
C VAL A 158 4.75 0.43 24.29
N GLY A 159 5.83 -0.28 24.00
CA GLY A 159 5.79 -1.63 23.43
C GLY A 159 6.91 -2.54 23.94
N GLU A 160 6.83 -3.79 23.53
CA GLU A 160 7.84 -4.82 23.81
C GLU A 160 8.65 -5.12 22.55
N VAL A 161 9.96 -5.22 22.68
CA VAL A 161 10.86 -5.59 21.59
C VAL A 161 10.67 -7.08 21.27
N THR A 162 10.21 -7.39 20.06
CA THR A 162 9.94 -8.75 19.57
C THR A 162 11.06 -9.30 18.68
N SER A 163 11.81 -8.42 17.98
CA SER A 163 12.90 -8.80 17.10
C SER A 163 14.02 -7.78 17.11
N VAL A 164 15.28 -8.24 16.96
CA VAL A 164 16.44 -7.38 16.80
C VAL A 164 17.38 -7.99 15.76
N ILE A 165 17.58 -7.31 14.65
CA ILE A 165 18.42 -7.77 13.54
C ILE A 165 19.55 -6.77 13.29
N PHE A 166 20.80 -7.20 13.32
CA PHE A 166 21.93 -6.36 12.98
C PHE A 166 22.16 -6.32 11.47
N LYS A 167 22.06 -5.15 10.87
CA LYS A 167 22.21 -4.89 9.41
C LYS A 167 23.60 -4.32 9.04
N GLY A 168 24.61 -4.48 9.90
CA GLY A 168 25.98 -4.00 9.68
C GLY A 168 26.27 -2.61 10.23
N MET A 169 25.45 -1.60 9.94
CA MET A 169 25.62 -0.23 10.43
C MET A 169 24.58 0.18 11.48
N HIS A 170 23.44 -0.49 11.49
CA HIS A 170 22.34 -0.23 12.41
C HIS A 170 21.68 -1.55 12.81
N TYR A 171 20.84 -1.48 13.82
CA TYR A 171 19.89 -2.53 14.19
C TYR A 171 18.52 -2.18 13.65
N GLU A 172 17.83 -3.16 13.14
CA GLU A 172 16.41 -3.14 12.85
C GLU A 172 15.71 -3.83 14.02
N VAL A 173 14.84 -3.10 14.68
CA VAL A 173 14.17 -3.52 15.92
C VAL A 173 12.68 -3.50 15.66
N ALA A 174 12.02 -4.64 15.81
CA ALA A 174 10.57 -4.72 15.81
C ALA A 174 10.06 -4.52 17.24
N VAL A 175 9.10 -3.63 17.41
CA VAL A 175 8.44 -3.34 18.70
C VAL A 175 6.95 -3.51 18.53
N GLU A 176 6.36 -4.38 19.37
CA GLU A 176 4.92 -4.64 19.40
C GLU A 176 4.26 -3.81 20.49
N SER A 177 3.20 -3.08 20.15
CA SER A 177 2.36 -2.31 21.06
C SER A 177 0.88 -2.66 20.83
N GLY A 178 0.34 -3.50 21.69
CA GLY A 178 -1.01 -4.06 21.52
C GLY A 178 -1.07 -4.95 20.28
N LYS A 179 -1.83 -4.56 19.28
CA LYS A 179 -1.92 -5.25 17.99
C LYS A 179 -1.01 -4.68 16.90
N TYR A 180 -0.32 -3.60 17.17
CA TYR A 180 0.52 -2.89 16.20
C TYR A 180 1.98 -3.29 16.33
N GLU A 181 2.62 -3.57 15.20
CA GLU A 181 4.06 -3.73 15.11
C GLU A 181 4.69 -2.52 14.44
N MET A 182 5.78 -2.02 15.00
CA MET A 182 6.57 -0.90 14.47
C MET A 182 8.01 -1.33 14.27
N ILE A 183 8.51 -1.16 13.05
CA ILE A 183 9.91 -1.39 12.72
C ILE A 183 10.70 -0.11 12.97
N ILE A 184 11.79 -0.23 13.70
CA ILE A 184 12.63 0.88 14.12
C ILE A 184 14.07 0.65 13.70
N ARG A 185 14.70 1.66 13.12
CA ARG A 185 16.11 1.64 12.75
C ARG A 185 16.92 2.46 13.73
N THR A 186 17.85 1.81 14.44
CA THR A 186 18.65 2.47 15.49
C THR A 186 20.09 1.97 15.51
N THR A 187 21.02 2.80 15.99
CA THR A 187 22.41 2.40 16.23
C THR A 187 22.63 1.76 17.61
N ARG A 188 21.63 1.80 18.49
CA ARG A 188 21.69 1.20 19.84
C ARG A 188 21.21 -0.24 19.79
N CYS A 189 21.86 -1.10 20.58
CA CYS A 189 21.47 -2.49 20.75
C CYS A 189 20.39 -2.62 21.82
N TYR A 190 19.31 -3.31 21.50
CA TYR A 190 18.23 -3.70 22.40
C TYR A 190 18.14 -5.22 22.48
N HIS A 191 17.34 -5.76 23.40
CA HIS A 191 17.12 -7.19 23.55
C HIS A 191 15.65 -7.52 23.40
N VAL A 192 15.36 -8.68 22.83
CA VAL A 192 13.99 -9.20 22.79
C VAL A 192 13.45 -9.34 24.20
N GLY A 193 12.25 -8.82 24.45
CA GLY A 193 11.60 -8.71 25.75
C GLY A 193 11.85 -7.40 26.50
N ASP A 194 12.72 -6.51 25.98
CA ASP A 194 12.84 -5.15 26.54
C ASP A 194 11.53 -4.39 26.35
N THR A 195 11.06 -3.72 27.42
CA THR A 195 9.95 -2.77 27.30
C THR A 195 10.51 -1.38 27.00
N VAL A 196 10.04 -0.77 25.93
CA VAL A 196 10.55 0.53 25.45
C VAL A 196 9.41 1.51 25.19
N GLY A 197 9.72 2.80 25.33
CA GLY A 197 8.86 3.89 24.88
C GLY A 197 9.25 4.30 23.45
N MET A 198 8.29 4.77 22.67
CA MET A 198 8.49 5.29 21.33
C MET A 198 7.99 6.72 21.24
N GLN A 199 8.79 7.58 20.64
CA GLN A 199 8.49 8.98 20.34
C GLN A 199 8.74 9.26 18.86
N LEU A 200 8.04 10.27 18.35
CA LEU A 200 8.18 10.75 16.98
C LEU A 200 8.28 12.27 17.01
N GLU A 201 9.20 12.82 16.23
CA GLU A 201 9.23 14.25 15.95
C GLU A 201 8.11 14.58 14.95
N PRO A 202 7.53 15.80 14.99
CA PRO A 202 6.42 16.17 14.11
C PRO A 202 6.72 16.05 12.60
N ASP A 203 7.96 16.28 12.19
CA ASP A 203 8.44 16.16 10.80
C ASP A 203 8.70 14.72 10.36
N GLY A 204 8.79 13.78 11.29
CA GLY A 204 8.88 12.34 11.00
C GLY A 204 7.51 11.66 10.80
N ILE A 205 6.41 12.42 10.84
CA ILE A 205 5.05 11.91 10.67
C ILE A 205 4.46 12.51 9.41
N HIS A 206 4.28 11.70 8.37
CA HIS A 206 3.58 12.12 7.17
C HIS A 206 2.16 11.54 7.12
N VAL A 207 1.17 12.41 6.87
CA VAL A 207 -0.25 12.04 6.90
C VAL A 207 -0.84 12.14 5.51
N MET A 208 -1.39 11.05 5.02
CA MET A 208 -2.12 10.97 3.75
C MET A 208 -3.59 10.74 4.04
N ILE A 209 -4.48 11.39 3.27
CA ILE A 209 -5.91 11.04 3.34
C ILE A 209 -6.05 9.59 2.89
N ALA A 210 -6.63 8.76 3.77
CA ALA A 210 -6.86 7.36 3.43
C ALA A 210 -7.74 7.27 2.17
N GLU A 211 -7.29 6.49 1.18
CA GLU A 211 -8.11 6.25 0.00
C GLU A 211 -9.38 5.49 0.45
N ASP A 212 -10.54 5.93 -0.07
CA ASP A 212 -11.78 5.17 0.11
C ASP A 212 -11.72 3.92 -0.78
N HIS A 213 -11.37 2.81 -0.17
CA HIS A 213 -11.24 1.53 -0.84
C HIS A 213 -12.53 0.73 -0.90
N THR A 214 -13.67 1.38 -0.61
CA THR A 214 -14.99 0.77 -0.75
C THR A 214 -15.22 0.34 -2.20
N THR A 215 -15.38 -0.94 -2.43
CA THR A 215 -15.75 -1.46 -3.74
C THR A 215 -17.24 -1.25 -3.95
N SER A 216 -17.61 -0.45 -4.94
CA SER A 216 -19.02 -0.17 -5.25
C SER A 216 -19.36 -0.61 -6.67
N PHE A 217 -20.51 -1.27 -6.82
CA PHE A 217 -21.05 -1.63 -8.13
C PHE A 217 -22.57 -1.46 -8.17
N VAL A 218 -23.08 -1.21 -9.37
CA VAL A 218 -24.52 -1.05 -9.60
C VAL A 218 -25.09 -2.35 -10.14
N THR A 219 -26.11 -2.87 -9.47
CA THR A 219 -26.81 -4.09 -9.92
C THR A 219 -28.33 -3.90 -9.87
N THR A 220 -29.04 -4.90 -10.36
CA THR A 220 -30.49 -5.00 -10.28
C THR A 220 -30.91 -6.10 -9.32
N ILE A 221 -32.08 -5.94 -8.72
CA ILE A 221 -32.64 -6.96 -7.84
C ILE A 221 -33.35 -8.00 -8.70
N ASN A 222 -33.01 -9.27 -8.49
CA ASN A 222 -33.66 -10.40 -9.15
C ASN A 222 -35.11 -10.62 -8.60
N GLY A 223 -35.94 -11.34 -9.36
CA GLY A 223 -37.30 -11.62 -8.95
C GLY A 223 -37.45 -12.47 -7.68
N ASP A 224 -36.37 -13.15 -7.26
CA ASP A 224 -36.26 -13.91 -6.01
C ASP A 224 -35.63 -13.11 -4.87
N TYR A 225 -35.54 -11.80 -5.02
CA TYR A 225 -34.99 -10.85 -4.05
C TYR A 225 -33.48 -11.00 -3.79
N THR A 226 -32.75 -11.56 -4.73
CA THR A 226 -31.31 -11.68 -4.70
C THR A 226 -30.64 -10.61 -5.59
N LEU A 227 -29.34 -10.39 -5.40
CA LEU A 227 -28.52 -9.51 -6.22
C LEU A 227 -27.57 -10.36 -7.08
N ASP A 228 -27.31 -9.91 -8.29
CA ASP A 228 -26.27 -10.49 -9.15
C ASP A 228 -24.96 -9.73 -8.97
N PHE A 229 -23.92 -10.44 -8.55
CA PHE A 229 -22.56 -9.95 -8.50
C PHE A 229 -21.68 -10.80 -9.42
N ASN A 230 -21.41 -10.31 -10.62
CA ASN A 230 -20.58 -11.01 -11.63
C ASN A 230 -20.99 -12.48 -11.86
N GLY A 231 -22.31 -12.73 -11.97
CA GLY A 231 -22.84 -14.08 -12.17
C GLY A 231 -22.96 -14.93 -10.89
N LYS A 232 -22.63 -14.38 -9.72
CA LYS A 232 -22.88 -14.99 -8.42
C LYS A 232 -24.08 -14.32 -7.75
N ILE A 233 -24.90 -15.16 -7.13
CA ILE A 233 -26.13 -14.71 -6.47
C ILE A 233 -25.84 -14.41 -5.01
N ILE A 234 -26.14 -13.19 -4.58
CA ILE A 234 -25.98 -12.73 -3.20
C ILE A 234 -27.37 -12.47 -2.62
N SER A 235 -27.61 -12.99 -1.41
CA SER A 235 -28.83 -12.69 -0.65
C SER A 235 -28.61 -11.50 0.26
N CYS A 236 -29.52 -10.53 0.26
CA CYS A 236 -29.50 -9.40 1.17
C CYS A 236 -30.89 -9.12 1.75
N ASP A 237 -30.94 -8.45 2.90
CA ASP A 237 -32.19 -8.02 3.50
C ASP A 237 -32.69 -6.70 2.83
N LEU A 238 -33.53 -6.85 1.81
CA LEU A 238 -34.06 -5.71 1.06
C LEU A 238 -34.94 -4.78 1.90
N THR A 239 -35.43 -5.21 3.08
CA THR A 239 -36.24 -4.34 3.95
C THR A 239 -35.41 -3.21 4.55
N GLN A 240 -34.09 -3.39 4.65
CA GLN A 240 -33.15 -2.35 5.09
C GLN A 240 -32.80 -1.38 3.94
N VAL A 241 -32.89 -1.84 2.69
CA VAL A 241 -32.48 -1.09 1.50
C VAL A 241 -33.63 -0.28 0.91
N ILE A 242 -34.83 -0.86 0.87
CA ILE A 242 -36.04 -0.22 0.32
C ILE A 242 -36.89 0.29 1.49
N PRO A 243 -36.94 1.60 1.72
CA PRO A 243 -37.64 2.16 2.87
C PRO A 243 -39.11 1.79 2.89
N LYS A 244 -39.67 1.58 4.09
CA LYS A 244 -41.09 1.35 4.31
C LYS A 244 -41.64 0.06 3.67
N THR A 245 -40.79 -0.96 3.59
CA THR A 245 -41.18 -2.28 3.12
C THR A 245 -41.01 -3.34 4.21
N LYS A 246 -41.68 -4.46 4.06
CA LYS A 246 -41.52 -5.65 4.92
C LYS A 246 -41.70 -6.92 4.10
N MET A 247 -41.11 -8.00 4.56
CA MET A 247 -41.37 -9.34 4.01
C MET A 247 -42.70 -9.87 4.57
N SER A 248 -43.60 -10.31 3.68
CA SER A 248 -44.86 -10.99 4.02
C SER A 248 -45.06 -12.18 3.09
N ASP A 249 -45.13 -13.38 3.67
CA ASP A 249 -45.28 -14.64 2.93
C ASP A 249 -44.26 -14.85 1.80
N GLY A 250 -43.01 -14.42 2.01
CA GLY A 250 -41.93 -14.51 1.03
C GLY A 250 -41.98 -13.46 -0.08
N VAL A 251 -42.80 -12.42 0.04
CA VAL A 251 -42.95 -11.34 -0.91
C VAL A 251 -42.67 -10.01 -0.21
N LEU A 252 -41.96 -9.11 -0.87
CA LEU A 252 -41.72 -7.75 -0.37
C LEU A 252 -42.96 -6.89 -0.61
N VAL A 253 -43.55 -6.37 0.46
CA VAL A 253 -44.76 -5.53 0.40
C VAL A 253 -44.49 -4.14 0.99
N ASP A 254 -45.19 -3.14 0.51
CA ASP A 254 -45.18 -1.76 1.01
C ASP A 254 -46.03 -1.57 2.27
N GLU A 255 -46.15 -0.33 2.77
CA GLU A 255 -46.97 0.03 3.94
C GLU A 255 -48.47 -0.30 3.76
N ASN A 256 -48.96 -0.35 2.52
CA ASN A 256 -50.35 -0.66 2.19
C ASN A 256 -50.59 -2.17 2.00
N GLY A 257 -49.52 -2.99 2.04
CA GLY A 257 -49.58 -4.41 1.79
C GLY A 257 -49.58 -4.78 0.29
N GLU A 258 -49.23 -3.84 -0.59
CA GLU A 258 -49.11 -4.11 -2.01
C GLU A 258 -47.70 -4.63 -2.35
N ASN A 259 -47.62 -5.55 -3.34
CA ASN A 259 -46.38 -6.12 -3.77
C ASN A 259 -45.46 -5.07 -4.41
N VAL A 260 -44.21 -5.00 -3.98
CA VAL A 260 -43.20 -4.11 -4.54
C VAL A 260 -42.52 -4.78 -5.74
N ASP A 261 -42.64 -4.12 -6.90
CA ASP A 261 -41.93 -4.57 -8.11
C ASP A 261 -40.47 -4.21 -8.03
N VAL A 262 -39.67 -5.16 -7.55
CA VAL A 262 -38.23 -4.96 -7.31
C VAL A 262 -37.42 -4.81 -8.60
N SER A 263 -37.93 -5.25 -9.76
CA SER A 263 -37.25 -5.16 -11.05
C SER A 263 -36.99 -3.71 -11.51
N LYS A 264 -37.70 -2.75 -10.91
CA LYS A 264 -37.53 -1.33 -11.19
C LYS A 264 -36.40 -0.65 -10.43
N PHE A 265 -35.86 -1.33 -9.41
CA PHE A 265 -34.81 -0.76 -8.58
C PHE A 265 -33.43 -1.14 -9.12
N ARG A 266 -32.57 -0.12 -9.20
CA ARG A 266 -31.14 -0.29 -9.34
C ARG A 266 -30.53 0.04 -7.98
N VAL A 267 -29.73 -0.88 -7.45
CA VAL A 267 -29.07 -0.71 -6.16
C VAL A 267 -27.58 -0.57 -6.36
N VAL A 268 -26.98 0.24 -5.50
CA VAL A 268 -25.53 0.32 -5.38
C VAL A 268 -25.14 -0.57 -4.20
N VAL A 269 -24.34 -1.57 -4.48
CA VAL A 269 -23.73 -2.42 -3.43
C VAL A 269 -22.38 -1.83 -3.13
N SER A 270 -22.12 -1.55 -1.87
CA SER A 270 -20.83 -1.07 -1.38
C SER A 270 -20.28 -2.10 -0.40
N ILE A 271 -19.07 -2.56 -0.65
CA ILE A 271 -18.38 -3.57 0.15
C ILE A 271 -17.15 -2.91 0.73
N GLN A 272 -17.05 -2.92 2.06
CA GLN A 272 -15.85 -2.44 2.74
C GLN A 272 -14.74 -3.51 2.67
N PRO A 273 -13.46 -3.14 2.68
CA PRO A 273 -12.36 -4.08 2.70
C PRO A 273 -12.44 -5.10 3.84
N ASP A 274 -12.92 -4.67 5.00
CA ASP A 274 -13.07 -5.48 6.23
C ASP A 274 -14.27 -6.47 6.16
N ASP A 275 -15.18 -6.31 5.18
CA ASP A 275 -16.34 -7.20 4.98
C ASP A 275 -16.00 -8.42 4.11
N ILE A 276 -14.75 -8.53 3.67
CA ILE A 276 -14.29 -9.57 2.76
C ILE A 276 -13.31 -10.48 3.49
N GLU A 277 -13.64 -11.74 3.64
CA GLU A 277 -12.71 -12.77 4.11
C GLU A 277 -12.03 -13.48 2.93
N MET A 278 -10.73 -13.74 3.04
CA MET A 278 -9.98 -14.53 2.07
C MET A 278 -9.89 -16.00 2.49
N SER A 279 -9.92 -16.90 1.51
CA SER A 279 -9.81 -18.35 1.74
C SER A 279 -9.06 -19.03 0.59
N ASP A 280 -8.33 -20.07 0.89
CA ASP A 280 -7.75 -21.02 -0.07
C ASP A 280 -8.69 -22.18 -0.43
N ASP A 281 -9.85 -22.29 0.25
CA ASP A 281 -10.86 -23.30 -0.05
C ASP A 281 -11.66 -22.90 -1.30
N VAL A 282 -11.32 -23.51 -2.42
CA VAL A 282 -11.94 -23.28 -3.74
C VAL A 282 -13.46 -23.50 -3.79
N THR A 283 -14.09 -24.01 -2.73
CA THR A 283 -15.52 -24.25 -2.65
C THR A 283 -16.28 -23.24 -1.81
N ALA A 284 -15.59 -22.43 -1.03
CA ALA A 284 -16.17 -21.57 -0.01
C ALA A 284 -16.48 -20.13 -0.51
N GLY A 285 -15.80 -19.64 -1.53
CA GLY A 285 -15.85 -18.23 -1.91
C GLY A 285 -16.88 -17.85 -2.97
N LEU A 286 -17.31 -16.60 -2.95
CA LEU A 286 -18.20 -16.00 -3.95
C LEU A 286 -17.44 -15.52 -5.19
N VAL A 287 -16.22 -15.00 -5.01
CA VAL A 287 -15.40 -14.42 -6.08
C VAL A 287 -13.99 -14.97 -5.97
N SER A 288 -13.42 -15.41 -7.10
CA SER A 288 -12.01 -15.82 -7.20
C SER A 288 -11.18 -14.70 -7.83
N GLY A 289 -9.94 -14.60 -7.37
CA GLY A 289 -9.02 -13.60 -7.91
C GLY A 289 -7.57 -13.89 -7.52
N LYS A 290 -6.68 -13.10 -8.08
CA LYS A 290 -5.24 -13.18 -7.86
C LYS A 290 -4.78 -11.96 -7.07
N ILE A 291 -3.96 -12.16 -6.06
CA ILE A 291 -3.34 -11.06 -5.32
C ILE A 291 -2.30 -10.40 -6.23
N ILE A 292 -2.50 -9.11 -6.51
CA ILE A 292 -1.62 -8.32 -7.38
C ILE A 292 -0.86 -7.24 -6.61
N ASN A 293 -1.28 -6.92 -5.40
CA ASN A 293 -0.58 -6.01 -4.50
C ASN A 293 -0.95 -6.33 -3.05
N LEU A 294 -0.03 -6.04 -2.13
CA LEU A 294 -0.27 -6.08 -0.69
C LEU A 294 0.54 -4.99 0.00
N ILE A 295 -0.02 -4.42 1.06
CA ILE A 295 0.63 -3.41 1.90
C ILE A 295 0.33 -3.75 3.36
N TYR A 296 1.36 -3.84 4.19
CA TYR A 296 1.19 -4.00 5.63
C TYR A 296 0.87 -2.66 6.28
N LYS A 297 -0.21 -2.58 7.06
CA LYS A 297 -0.70 -1.36 7.73
C LYS A 297 -0.57 -1.43 9.26
N GLY A 298 0.47 -2.13 9.72
CA GLY A 298 0.86 -2.19 11.14
C GLY A 298 0.09 -3.21 11.98
N ASP A 299 -1.14 -3.55 11.63
CA ASP A 299 -1.97 -4.54 12.32
C ASP A 299 -2.72 -5.49 11.38
N HIS A 300 -2.72 -5.20 10.10
CA HIS A 300 -3.33 -6.02 9.04
C HIS A 300 -2.62 -5.78 7.71
N TYR A 301 -2.92 -6.62 6.74
CA TYR A 301 -2.48 -6.47 5.36
C TYR A 301 -3.64 -5.97 4.51
N SER A 302 -3.41 -4.96 3.68
CA SER A 302 -4.36 -4.48 2.67
C SER A 302 -3.96 -5.06 1.32
N TYR A 303 -4.85 -5.84 0.72
CA TYR A 303 -4.62 -6.57 -0.52
C TYR A 303 -5.39 -5.95 -1.67
N VAL A 304 -4.79 -5.93 -2.86
CA VAL A 304 -5.51 -5.72 -4.11
C VAL A 304 -5.64 -7.07 -4.80
N ILE A 305 -6.87 -7.54 -4.96
CA ILE A 305 -7.19 -8.80 -5.61
C ILE A 305 -7.82 -8.52 -6.96
N ARG A 306 -7.16 -8.94 -8.03
CA ARG A 306 -7.74 -8.89 -9.38
C ARG A 306 -8.61 -10.09 -9.62
N THR A 307 -9.92 -9.86 -9.75
CA THR A 307 -10.89 -10.91 -10.01
C THR A 307 -10.77 -11.46 -11.45
N GLU A 308 -11.29 -12.66 -11.69
CA GLU A 308 -11.37 -13.26 -13.04
C GLU A 308 -12.15 -12.41 -14.03
N TYR A 309 -12.98 -11.50 -13.55
CA TYR A 309 -13.77 -10.56 -14.37
C TYR A 309 -13.03 -9.24 -14.64
N GLY A 310 -11.78 -9.09 -14.17
CA GLY A 310 -10.94 -7.92 -14.39
C GLY A 310 -11.25 -6.72 -13.49
N HIS A 311 -12.00 -6.92 -12.40
CA HIS A 311 -12.23 -5.91 -11.36
C HIS A 311 -11.24 -6.11 -10.21
N ASP A 312 -10.82 -5.00 -9.61
CA ASP A 312 -9.98 -5.01 -8.43
C ASP A 312 -10.85 -4.91 -7.17
N LEU A 313 -10.65 -5.83 -6.23
CA LEU A 313 -11.22 -5.79 -4.89
C LEU A 313 -10.11 -5.43 -3.91
N ILE A 314 -10.40 -4.56 -2.96
CA ILE A 314 -9.52 -4.28 -1.83
C ILE A 314 -10.03 -5.08 -0.64
N VAL A 315 -9.11 -5.80 0.01
CA VAL A 315 -9.42 -6.66 1.15
C VAL A 315 -8.40 -6.40 2.25
N ASP A 316 -8.87 -6.19 3.46
CA ASP A 316 -8.04 -6.09 4.64
C ASP A 316 -8.12 -7.42 5.42
N ASP A 317 -6.95 -8.05 5.68
CA ASP A 317 -6.87 -9.34 6.37
C ASP A 317 -5.69 -9.33 7.36
N GLU A 318 -5.84 -9.99 8.50
CA GLU A 318 -4.79 -10.12 9.51
C GLU A 318 -3.72 -11.15 9.12
N TYR A 319 -4.04 -12.08 8.20
CA TYR A 319 -3.13 -13.13 7.75
C TYR A 319 -2.31 -12.72 6.54
N LEU A 320 -1.05 -13.15 6.52
CA LEU A 320 -0.16 -12.92 5.38
C LEU A 320 -0.40 -13.96 4.27
N TRP A 321 -0.85 -13.47 3.12
CA TRP A 321 -0.96 -14.20 1.85
C TRP A 321 0.17 -13.78 0.92
N ASN A 322 0.58 -14.65 0.00
CA ASN A 322 1.68 -14.30 -0.91
C ASN A 322 1.16 -13.57 -2.16
N MET A 323 2.04 -12.75 -2.73
CA MET A 323 1.82 -12.21 -4.07
C MET A 323 1.63 -13.36 -5.06
N ASP A 324 0.73 -13.16 -6.03
CA ASP A 324 0.36 -14.13 -7.04
C ASP A 324 -0.50 -15.33 -6.54
N ASP A 325 -0.78 -15.45 -5.25
CA ASP A 325 -1.72 -16.46 -4.74
C ASP A 325 -3.10 -16.24 -5.35
N HIS A 326 -3.76 -17.36 -5.70
CA HIS A 326 -5.17 -17.36 -6.07
C HIS A 326 -6.00 -17.57 -4.80
N VAL A 327 -6.82 -16.58 -4.51
CA VAL A 327 -7.68 -16.58 -3.33
C VAL A 327 -9.15 -16.51 -3.72
N LEU A 328 -9.99 -16.98 -2.84
CA LEU A 328 -11.44 -16.85 -2.90
C LEU A 328 -11.89 -15.86 -1.85
N SER A 329 -12.73 -14.92 -2.25
CA SER A 329 -13.29 -13.92 -1.35
C SER A 329 -14.67 -14.33 -0.91
N LEU A 330 -14.85 -14.46 0.41
CA LEU A 330 -16.16 -14.54 1.06
C LEU A 330 -16.58 -13.10 1.35
N ILE A 331 -17.73 -12.69 0.82
CA ILE A 331 -18.27 -11.35 1.08
C ILE A 331 -19.39 -11.54 2.10
N HIS A 332 -19.23 -10.95 3.28
CA HIS A 332 -20.30 -10.86 4.28
C HIS A 332 -21.10 -9.58 4.01
N ILE A 333 -22.37 -9.73 3.63
CA ILE A 333 -23.31 -8.63 3.40
C ILE A 333 -24.39 -8.65 4.47
#